data_36f5354e6b3ca4febbb1dc737157b81e
#
_entry.id   36f5354e6b3ca4febbb1dc737157b81e
#
_cell.length_a   1.000
_cell.length_b   1.000
_cell.length_c   1.000
_cell.angle_alpha   90.00
_cell.angle_beta   90.00
_cell.angle_gamma   90.00
#
_symmetry.space_group_name_H-M   'P 1'
#
loop_
_entity.id
_entity.type
_entity.pdbx_description
1 polymer ?
#
loop_
_entity_poly.entity_id
_entity_poly.type
_entity_poly.pdbx_seq_one_letter_code
_entity_poly.pdbx_strand_id
1 'polypeptide(L)'
;MKTSEAHVMKRLLTYMWRYKWLTALALAFTFLTSLLLTAIPLAARWYIDHLVDSTETGSPVLTAFQFLILYYGLFIGRVLATYLSQLTFARVSNSIVRDIRLDIFKNLQRLGMSFYDQTAAGSIVSRVTNDTQAVADMFSTVFSSLVSSFLLFLVTLVTMFSLDWHLTIWILPFLPIIWFSIRLYRKLSNRLVKMTRQKLSDINVKLSESIEGMRIVQAFRQEKRLTDEFEQINAEHLDYANRSVDVNSLFLRPAMTLLQVLAYAVILTFFGLKWQSSGFTAGLIYAFIQYVSQLFQPLIDVTQNFATLQTSTISAGRVFEMMDRDDYEPKQAGSLKEIERGDIRFDHVSFSYDGKRDVLKDISFEVKNGQTIAFVGHTGSGKSSIINLFMRFYEFDRGQVLIDGQDIKDYSQEALRKSIGLVLQEPFLYHGTIASNIRMYHKELTDEEIRQAAAFVDVADFIESLPGGYDHPVTERGSTLSTGQRQLLAFARTIAAQPKILILDEATANIDQETEEMIQNSLKKMRQGRTTIAIAHRLSTIQDADCIYVLDKGKIIESGNHDQLIALGGTYKKMYDLQAGMMK
;
A
#
# COMPACT_ATOMS: atom_id res chain seq x y z
N MET A 1 3.34 15.89 8.72
CA MET A 1 3.17 15.87 10.21
C MET A 1 3.36 14.44 10.67
N LYS A 2 4.32 14.14 11.56
CA LYS A 2 4.41 12.81 12.18
C LYS A 2 3.17 12.65 13.07
N THR A 3 2.21 11.85 12.62
CA THR A 3 1.06 11.47 13.44
C THR A 3 1.58 10.79 14.70
N SER A 4 1.25 11.35 15.86
CA SER A 4 1.63 10.76 17.16
C SER A 4 1.11 9.33 17.25
N GLU A 5 1.92 8.40 17.76
CA GLU A 5 1.52 6.99 17.96
C GLU A 5 0.17 6.88 18.71
N ALA A 6 -0.08 7.80 19.65
CA ALA A 6 -1.35 7.90 20.37
C ALA A 6 -2.53 8.23 19.45
N HIS A 7 -2.34 9.07 18.43
CA HIS A 7 -3.37 9.40 17.46
C HIS A 7 -3.70 8.20 16.56
N VAL A 8 -2.68 7.49 16.10
CA VAL A 8 -2.82 6.25 15.31
C VAL A 8 -3.63 5.23 16.10
N MET A 9 -3.26 4.99 17.35
CA MET A 9 -3.96 4.03 18.22
C MET A 9 -5.41 4.43 18.47
N LYS A 10 -5.68 5.69 18.72
CA LYS A 10 -7.06 6.19 18.91
C LYS A 10 -7.91 5.95 17.66
N ARG A 11 -7.35 6.18 16.47
CA ARG A 11 -8.06 5.97 15.19
C ARG A 11 -8.33 4.49 14.93
N LEU A 12 -7.38 3.61 15.23
CA LEU A 12 -7.57 2.16 15.16
C LEU A 12 -8.69 1.68 16.10
N LEU A 13 -8.73 2.21 17.32
CA LEU A 13 -9.82 1.91 18.28
C LEU A 13 -11.18 2.39 17.75
N THR A 14 -11.24 3.49 17.00
CA THR A 14 -12.47 3.96 16.37
C THR A 14 -12.99 2.96 15.32
N TYR A 15 -12.10 2.36 14.52
CA TYR A 15 -12.50 1.29 13.60
C TYR A 15 -12.99 0.05 14.34
N MET A 16 -12.32 -0.33 15.43
CA MET A 16 -12.75 -1.46 16.27
C MET A 16 -14.14 -1.21 16.90
N TRP A 17 -14.46 0.03 17.26
CA TRP A 17 -15.75 0.40 17.84
C TRP A 17 -16.93 0.20 16.87
N ARG A 18 -16.70 0.22 15.56
CA ARG A 18 -17.74 -0.14 14.57
C ARG A 18 -18.21 -1.59 14.73
N TYR A 19 -17.34 -2.46 15.23
CA TYR A 19 -17.59 -3.89 15.45
C TYR A 19 -17.72 -4.25 16.94
N LYS A 20 -18.23 -3.32 17.77
CA LYS A 20 -18.28 -3.43 19.23
C LYS A 20 -18.91 -4.74 19.74
N TRP A 21 -19.95 -5.23 19.11
CA TRP A 21 -20.62 -6.47 19.53
C TRP A 21 -19.77 -7.73 19.26
N LEU A 22 -19.14 -7.80 18.09
CA LEU A 22 -18.22 -8.89 17.78
C LEU A 22 -16.97 -8.83 18.68
N THR A 23 -16.46 -7.64 18.95
CA THR A 23 -15.33 -7.44 19.87
C THR A 23 -15.72 -7.84 21.30
N ALA A 24 -16.91 -7.46 21.78
CA ALA A 24 -17.41 -7.87 23.09
C ALA A 24 -17.56 -9.40 23.19
N LEU A 25 -18.05 -10.05 22.13
CA LEU A 25 -18.14 -11.50 22.07
C LEU A 25 -16.75 -12.18 22.11
N ALA A 26 -15.76 -11.65 21.37
CA ALA A 26 -14.41 -12.14 21.41
C ALA A 26 -13.80 -12.01 22.82
N LEU A 27 -14.01 -10.87 23.49
CA LEU A 27 -13.58 -10.63 24.86
C LEU A 27 -14.24 -11.61 25.84
N ALA A 28 -15.54 -11.88 25.67
CA ALA A 28 -16.30 -12.84 26.51
C ALA A 28 -15.72 -14.27 26.35
N PHE A 29 -15.45 -14.71 25.12
CA PHE A 29 -14.80 -16.01 24.89
C PHE A 29 -13.37 -16.06 25.45
N THR A 30 -12.61 -14.98 25.36
CA THR A 30 -11.26 -14.90 25.94
C THR A 30 -11.32 -14.96 27.46
N PHE A 31 -12.27 -14.28 28.09
CA PHE A 31 -12.49 -14.35 29.53
C PHE A 31 -12.90 -15.76 29.96
N LEU A 32 -13.83 -16.39 29.23
CA LEU A 32 -14.22 -17.79 29.46
C LEU A 32 -13.00 -18.74 29.33
N THR A 33 -12.15 -18.54 28.32
CA THR A 33 -10.90 -19.31 28.17
C THR A 33 -10.01 -19.17 29.40
N SER A 34 -9.85 -17.95 29.93
CA SER A 34 -9.03 -17.70 31.12
C SER A 34 -9.64 -18.34 32.37
N LEU A 35 -10.97 -18.31 32.54
CA LEU A 35 -11.66 -18.98 33.62
C LEU A 35 -11.50 -20.50 33.55
N LEU A 36 -11.71 -21.09 32.38
CA LEU A 36 -11.57 -22.54 32.20
C LEU A 36 -10.10 -23.00 32.41
N LEU A 37 -9.11 -22.19 31.98
CA LEU A 37 -7.71 -22.48 32.18
C LEU A 37 -7.33 -22.48 33.68
N THR A 38 -7.88 -21.55 34.46
CA THR A 38 -7.63 -21.48 35.91
C THR A 38 -8.47 -22.51 36.70
N ALA A 39 -9.61 -22.97 36.16
CA ALA A 39 -10.42 -24.02 36.77
C ALA A 39 -9.77 -25.42 36.71
N ILE A 40 -8.90 -25.67 35.68
CA ILE A 40 -8.23 -26.97 35.51
C ILE A 40 -7.36 -27.34 36.74
N PRO A 41 -6.44 -26.49 37.25
CA PRO A 41 -5.70 -26.78 38.45
C PRO A 41 -6.55 -26.90 39.69
N LEU A 42 -7.71 -26.19 39.77
CA LEU A 42 -8.65 -26.35 40.89
C LEU A 42 -9.32 -27.74 40.90
N ALA A 43 -9.70 -28.22 39.73
CA ALA A 43 -10.26 -29.55 39.59
C ALA A 43 -9.22 -30.64 39.97
N ALA A 44 -7.98 -30.44 39.53
CA ALA A 44 -6.90 -31.35 39.89
C ALA A 44 -6.59 -31.31 41.38
N ARG A 45 -6.58 -30.12 42.03
CA ARG A 45 -6.45 -29.97 43.47
C ARG A 45 -7.54 -30.74 44.17
N TRP A 46 -8.79 -30.53 43.81
CA TRP A 46 -9.95 -31.22 44.41
C TRP A 46 -9.78 -32.75 44.36
N TYR A 47 -9.35 -33.28 43.20
CA TYR A 47 -9.13 -34.73 43.07
C TYR A 47 -7.99 -35.25 43.90
N ILE A 48 -6.84 -34.56 43.93
CA ILE A 48 -5.67 -34.95 44.72
C ILE A 48 -6.00 -34.98 46.22
N ASP A 49 -6.70 -33.95 46.71
CA ASP A 49 -7.07 -33.85 48.10
C ASP A 49 -8.06 -34.98 48.50
N HIS A 50 -9.05 -35.28 47.66
CA HIS A 50 -9.97 -36.41 47.87
C HIS A 50 -9.35 -37.78 47.74
N LEU A 51 -8.31 -37.93 46.86
CA LEU A 51 -7.60 -39.21 46.76
C LEU A 51 -6.81 -39.52 48.00
N VAL A 52 -6.19 -38.51 48.62
CA VAL A 52 -5.49 -38.67 49.90
C VAL A 52 -6.43 -39.01 51.03
N ASP A 53 -7.60 -38.33 51.11
CA ASP A 53 -8.61 -38.59 52.13
C ASP A 53 -9.34 -39.95 51.91
N SER A 54 -9.54 -40.41 50.67
CA SER A 54 -10.26 -41.64 50.33
C SER A 54 -9.45 -42.93 50.58
N THR A 55 -8.17 -42.84 50.78
CA THR A 55 -7.38 -44.00 51.29
C THR A 55 -7.85 -44.45 52.65
N GLU A 56 -8.58 -43.60 53.38
CA GLU A 56 -9.21 -43.92 54.67
C GLU A 56 -10.68 -44.38 54.54
N THR A 57 -11.42 -44.10 53.46
CA THR A 57 -12.90 -44.25 53.38
C THR A 57 -13.48 -45.08 52.22
N GLY A 58 -12.64 -45.64 51.35
CA GLY A 58 -13.07 -46.84 50.59
C GLY A 58 -13.96 -46.73 49.36
N SER A 59 -13.81 -45.73 48.42
CA SER A 59 -14.23 -45.92 47.01
C SER A 59 -13.54 -45.01 46.00
N PRO A 60 -12.28 -45.31 45.67
CA PRO A 60 -11.43 -44.43 44.80
C PRO A 60 -11.83 -44.45 43.31
N VAL A 61 -12.55 -45.48 42.82
CA VAL A 61 -12.87 -45.65 41.39
C VAL A 61 -13.94 -44.71 40.91
N LEU A 62 -14.97 -44.44 41.71
CA LEU A 62 -16.10 -43.56 41.33
C LEU A 62 -15.65 -42.09 41.26
N THR A 63 -14.79 -41.67 42.19
CA THR A 63 -14.17 -40.34 42.23
C THR A 63 -13.22 -40.11 41.06
N ALA A 64 -12.46 -41.14 40.65
CA ALA A 64 -11.58 -41.06 39.47
C ALA A 64 -12.39 -40.85 38.18
N PHE A 65 -13.49 -41.53 37.98
CA PHE A 65 -14.36 -41.38 36.81
C PHE A 65 -15.02 -40.01 36.74
N GLN A 66 -15.52 -39.49 37.84
CA GLN A 66 -16.08 -38.13 37.92
C GLN A 66 -15.04 -37.06 37.64
N PHE A 67 -13.81 -37.21 38.14
CA PHE A 67 -12.70 -36.33 37.84
C PHE A 67 -12.34 -36.34 36.37
N LEU A 68 -12.24 -37.50 35.72
CA LEU A 68 -11.97 -37.59 34.31
C LEU A 68 -13.02 -36.86 33.45
N ILE A 69 -14.30 -37.03 33.75
CA ILE A 69 -15.37 -36.32 33.02
C ILE A 69 -15.23 -34.81 33.23
N LEU A 70 -15.03 -34.34 34.46
CA LEU A 70 -14.88 -32.92 34.77
C LEU A 70 -13.65 -32.34 34.09
N TYR A 71 -12.48 -33.02 34.21
CA TYR A 71 -11.20 -32.58 33.67
C TYR A 71 -11.24 -32.47 32.16
N TYR A 72 -11.67 -33.52 31.47
CA TYR A 72 -11.80 -33.50 30.01
C TYR A 72 -12.88 -32.51 29.55
N GLY A 73 -13.99 -32.38 30.28
CA GLY A 73 -15.01 -31.38 30.00
C GLY A 73 -14.49 -29.95 30.07
N LEU A 74 -13.70 -29.61 31.10
CA LEU A 74 -13.01 -28.31 31.21
C LEU A 74 -12.00 -28.10 30.09
N PHE A 75 -11.23 -29.14 29.73
CA PHE A 75 -10.23 -29.07 28.69
C PHE A 75 -10.86 -28.86 27.29
N ILE A 76 -11.90 -29.64 26.95
CA ILE A 76 -12.66 -29.50 25.69
C ILE A 76 -13.34 -28.13 25.65
N GLY A 77 -13.99 -27.71 26.75
CA GLY A 77 -14.59 -26.39 26.86
C GLY A 77 -13.61 -25.26 26.62
N ARG A 78 -12.39 -25.37 27.20
CA ARG A 78 -11.28 -24.43 26.96
C ARG A 78 -10.88 -24.38 25.48
N VAL A 79 -10.65 -25.52 24.85
CA VAL A 79 -10.26 -25.60 23.43
C VAL A 79 -11.32 -24.94 22.56
N LEU A 80 -12.59 -25.23 22.82
CA LEU A 80 -13.71 -24.65 22.07
C LEU A 80 -13.81 -23.13 22.31
N ALA A 81 -13.70 -22.67 23.54
CA ALA A 81 -13.69 -21.24 23.87
C ALA A 81 -12.53 -20.50 23.22
N THR A 82 -11.33 -21.10 23.22
CA THR A 82 -10.14 -20.55 22.56
C THR A 82 -10.36 -20.44 21.05
N TYR A 83 -10.88 -21.50 20.42
CA TYR A 83 -11.19 -21.49 18.98
C TYR A 83 -12.19 -20.39 18.63
N LEU A 84 -13.29 -20.28 19.38
CA LEU A 84 -14.31 -19.26 19.16
C LEU A 84 -13.76 -17.84 19.37
N SER A 85 -12.92 -17.64 20.37
CA SER A 85 -12.22 -16.38 20.60
C SER A 85 -11.35 -15.97 19.41
N GLN A 86 -10.45 -16.86 18.98
CA GLN A 86 -9.56 -16.61 17.85
C GLN A 86 -10.33 -16.36 16.55
N LEU A 87 -11.35 -17.17 16.27
CA LEU A 87 -12.21 -17.00 15.10
C LEU A 87 -12.90 -15.63 15.09
N THR A 88 -13.40 -15.22 16.26
CA THR A 88 -14.10 -13.93 16.38
C THR A 88 -13.13 -12.75 16.24
N PHE A 89 -11.95 -12.80 16.86
CA PHE A 89 -10.90 -11.79 16.66
C PHE A 89 -10.46 -11.69 15.20
N ALA A 90 -10.27 -12.83 14.51
CA ALA A 90 -9.91 -12.84 13.09
C ALA A 90 -11.00 -12.19 12.21
N ARG A 91 -12.28 -12.46 12.51
CA ARG A 91 -13.41 -11.81 11.81
C ARG A 91 -13.44 -10.29 12.03
N VAL A 92 -13.23 -9.83 13.26
CA VAL A 92 -13.15 -8.40 13.58
C VAL A 92 -11.98 -7.76 12.82
N SER A 93 -10.80 -8.36 12.88
CA SER A 93 -9.59 -7.91 12.19
C SER A 93 -9.81 -7.76 10.68
N ASN A 94 -10.30 -8.81 10.02
CA ASN A 94 -10.54 -8.81 8.57
C ASN A 94 -11.61 -7.77 8.18
N SER A 95 -12.62 -7.55 9.01
CA SER A 95 -13.65 -6.53 8.77
C SER A 95 -13.08 -5.12 8.86
N ILE A 96 -12.22 -4.85 9.85
CA ILE A 96 -11.52 -3.56 10.01
C ILE A 96 -10.62 -3.30 8.79
N VAL A 97 -9.84 -4.29 8.37
CA VAL A 97 -8.93 -4.15 7.21
C VAL A 97 -9.69 -3.93 5.92
N ARG A 98 -10.81 -4.64 5.72
CA ARG A 98 -11.71 -4.38 4.58
C ARG A 98 -12.16 -2.92 4.55
N ASP A 99 -12.63 -2.39 5.67
CA ASP A 99 -13.11 -1.01 5.75
C ASP A 99 -11.97 0.00 5.49
N ILE A 100 -10.81 -0.23 6.08
CA ILE A 100 -9.61 0.60 5.86
C ILE A 100 -9.22 0.59 4.37
N ARG A 101 -9.17 -0.58 3.72
CA ARG A 101 -8.86 -0.69 2.29
C ARG A 101 -9.86 0.05 1.42
N LEU A 102 -11.14 -0.05 1.73
CA LEU A 102 -12.19 0.68 1.02
C LEU A 102 -12.05 2.20 1.20
N ASP A 103 -11.78 2.65 2.42
CA ASP A 103 -11.62 4.07 2.71
C ASP A 103 -10.36 4.65 2.03
N ILE A 104 -9.23 3.91 2.00
CA ILE A 104 -8.03 4.28 1.24
C ILE A 104 -8.36 4.36 -0.24
N PHE A 105 -8.99 3.31 -0.80
CA PHE A 105 -9.28 3.24 -2.23
C PHE A 105 -10.19 4.38 -2.67
N LYS A 106 -11.22 4.71 -1.88
CA LYS A 106 -12.08 5.86 -2.14
C LYS A 106 -11.31 7.19 -2.14
N ASN A 107 -10.35 7.36 -1.23
CA ASN A 107 -9.53 8.56 -1.20
C ASN A 107 -8.58 8.62 -2.40
N LEU A 108 -7.92 7.52 -2.75
CA LEU A 108 -7.07 7.43 -3.93
C LEU A 108 -7.80 7.85 -5.22
N GLN A 109 -9.07 7.44 -5.40
CA GLN A 109 -9.84 7.82 -6.59
C GLN A 109 -10.17 9.33 -6.66
N ARG A 110 -9.93 10.09 -5.61
CA ARG A 110 -10.20 11.53 -5.52
C ARG A 110 -8.93 12.37 -5.57
N LEU A 111 -7.76 11.76 -5.38
CA LEU A 111 -6.48 12.46 -5.43
C LEU A 111 -6.16 12.89 -6.87
N GLY A 112 -5.56 14.06 -7.01
CA GLY A 112 -5.11 14.63 -8.27
C GLY A 112 -3.78 14.03 -8.76
N MET A 113 -3.42 14.38 -9.99
CA MET A 113 -2.17 13.95 -10.61
C MET A 113 -0.93 14.39 -9.82
N SER A 114 -1.00 15.51 -9.11
CA SER A 114 0.09 15.99 -8.23
C SER A 114 0.56 14.95 -7.20
N PHE A 115 -0.37 14.13 -6.69
CA PHE A 115 -0.03 13.01 -5.80
C PHE A 115 0.64 11.86 -6.54
N TYR A 116 0.10 11.48 -7.72
CA TYR A 116 0.60 10.35 -8.50
C TYR A 116 1.97 10.60 -9.12
N ASP A 117 2.24 11.84 -9.54
CA ASP A 117 3.55 12.23 -10.08
C ASP A 117 4.67 12.22 -9.02
N GLN A 118 4.32 12.42 -7.75
CA GLN A 118 5.28 12.44 -6.63
C GLN A 118 5.39 11.10 -5.90
N THR A 119 4.49 10.16 -6.15
CA THR A 119 4.41 8.91 -5.38
C THR A 119 4.50 7.69 -6.30
N ALA A 120 5.54 6.89 -6.12
CA ALA A 120 5.72 5.67 -6.90
C ALA A 120 4.54 4.70 -6.72
N ALA A 121 3.99 4.17 -7.82
CA ALA A 121 2.86 3.26 -7.82
C ALA A 121 3.06 2.03 -6.91
N GLY A 122 4.27 1.44 -6.90
CA GLY A 122 4.62 0.33 -6.00
C GLY A 122 4.50 0.68 -4.51
N SER A 123 4.80 1.94 -4.13
CA SER A 123 4.60 2.42 -2.76
C SER A 123 3.13 2.48 -2.39
N ILE A 124 2.26 2.93 -3.30
CA ILE A 124 0.81 2.98 -3.11
C ILE A 124 0.26 1.56 -2.92
N VAL A 125 0.60 0.64 -3.82
CA VAL A 125 0.19 -0.77 -3.73
C VAL A 125 0.65 -1.39 -2.42
N SER A 126 1.93 -1.21 -2.03
CA SER A 126 2.45 -1.74 -0.76
C SER A 126 1.71 -1.20 0.47
N ARG A 127 1.33 0.08 0.48
CA ARG A 127 0.54 0.66 1.58
C ARG A 127 -0.87 0.07 1.66
N VAL A 128 -1.53 -0.16 0.51
CA VAL A 128 -2.89 -0.73 0.46
C VAL A 128 -2.89 -2.22 0.79
N THR A 129 -1.83 -2.96 0.47
CA THR A 129 -1.72 -4.42 0.70
C THR A 129 -0.98 -4.76 1.98
N ASN A 130 0.33 -4.50 2.02
CA ASN A 130 1.21 -4.94 3.10
C ASN A 130 0.99 -4.17 4.40
N ASP A 131 0.88 -2.83 4.34
CA ASP A 131 0.68 -2.04 5.56
C ASP A 131 -0.70 -2.28 6.18
N THR A 132 -1.74 -2.50 5.36
CA THR A 132 -3.07 -2.89 5.90
C THR A 132 -3.07 -4.31 6.46
N GLN A 133 -2.26 -5.23 5.89
CA GLN A 133 -2.08 -6.56 6.47
C GLN A 133 -1.40 -6.49 7.84
N ALA A 134 -0.38 -5.66 8.00
CA ALA A 134 0.24 -5.42 9.31
C ALA A 134 -0.75 -4.89 10.35
N VAL A 135 -1.76 -4.11 9.92
CA VAL A 135 -2.89 -3.72 10.79
C VAL A 135 -3.77 -4.92 11.15
N ALA A 136 -4.01 -5.84 10.19
CA ALA A 136 -4.75 -7.07 10.49
C ALA A 136 -4.04 -7.90 11.56
N ASP A 137 -2.73 -8.09 11.40
CA ASP A 137 -1.90 -8.89 12.32
C ASP A 137 -1.86 -8.24 13.73
N MET A 138 -1.91 -6.91 13.79
CA MET A 138 -2.01 -6.22 15.07
C MET A 138 -3.29 -6.57 15.83
N PHE A 139 -4.44 -6.62 15.17
CA PHE A 139 -5.71 -6.95 15.83
C PHE A 139 -5.86 -8.44 16.12
N SER A 140 -5.54 -9.30 15.13
CA SER A 140 -5.74 -10.75 15.26
C SER A 140 -4.73 -11.41 16.20
N THR A 141 -3.48 -10.95 16.20
CA THR A 141 -2.40 -11.57 16.97
C THR A 141 -2.04 -10.75 18.21
N VAL A 142 -1.64 -9.47 18.02
CA VAL A 142 -1.10 -8.68 19.13
C VAL A 142 -2.18 -8.29 20.12
N PHE A 143 -3.27 -7.68 19.65
CA PHE A 143 -4.35 -7.24 20.54
C PHE A 143 -5.03 -8.43 21.23
N SER A 144 -5.33 -9.50 20.47
CA SER A 144 -5.87 -10.75 21.01
C SER A 144 -4.96 -11.34 22.10
N SER A 145 -3.65 -11.42 21.85
CA SER A 145 -2.66 -11.93 22.81
C SER A 145 -2.54 -11.06 24.06
N LEU A 146 -2.47 -9.71 23.88
CA LEU A 146 -2.37 -8.79 25.02
C LEU A 146 -3.60 -8.87 25.94
N VAL A 147 -4.80 -8.94 25.34
CA VAL A 147 -6.04 -9.08 26.09
C VAL A 147 -6.11 -10.44 26.80
N SER A 148 -5.79 -11.53 26.10
CA SER A 148 -5.74 -12.88 26.69
C SER A 148 -4.76 -12.93 27.85
N SER A 149 -3.54 -12.39 27.66
CA SER A 149 -2.51 -12.33 28.68
C SER A 149 -2.94 -11.53 29.91
N PHE A 150 -3.57 -10.37 29.68
CA PHE A 150 -4.05 -9.53 30.78
C PHE A 150 -5.19 -10.21 31.57
N LEU A 151 -6.17 -10.79 30.88
CA LEU A 151 -7.29 -11.49 31.52
C LEU A 151 -6.80 -12.73 32.28
N LEU A 152 -5.91 -13.53 31.68
CA LEU A 152 -5.34 -14.69 32.33
C LEU A 152 -4.56 -14.29 33.60
N PHE A 153 -3.71 -13.26 33.49
CA PHE A 153 -2.96 -12.74 34.64
C PHE A 153 -3.89 -12.33 35.78
N LEU A 154 -4.95 -11.56 35.46
CA LEU A 154 -5.92 -11.07 36.45
C LEU A 154 -6.68 -12.23 37.11
N VAL A 155 -7.23 -13.15 36.32
CA VAL A 155 -8.02 -14.29 36.83
C VAL A 155 -7.13 -15.21 37.67
N THR A 156 -5.91 -15.51 37.20
CA THR A 156 -4.95 -16.33 37.96
C THR A 156 -4.58 -15.68 39.29
N LEU A 157 -4.30 -14.37 39.29
CA LEU A 157 -3.93 -13.65 40.51
C LEU A 157 -5.10 -13.65 41.52
N VAL A 158 -6.34 -13.37 41.09
CA VAL A 158 -7.55 -13.41 41.94
C VAL A 158 -7.72 -14.81 42.50
N THR A 159 -7.57 -15.85 41.68
CA THR A 159 -7.70 -17.25 42.13
C THR A 159 -6.63 -17.59 43.16
N MET A 160 -5.39 -17.18 42.97
CA MET A 160 -4.29 -17.42 43.96
C MET A 160 -4.58 -16.73 45.29
N PHE A 161 -5.07 -15.49 45.28
CA PHE A 161 -5.45 -14.77 46.48
C PHE A 161 -6.63 -15.43 47.21
N SER A 162 -7.59 -15.98 46.47
CA SER A 162 -8.74 -16.68 47.06
C SER A 162 -8.38 -18.02 47.69
N LEU A 163 -7.29 -18.64 47.24
CA LEU A 163 -6.82 -19.94 47.76
C LEU A 163 -5.97 -19.78 49.00
N ASP A 164 -4.95 -18.95 48.95
CA ASP A 164 -4.09 -18.61 50.09
C ASP A 164 -3.40 -17.25 49.82
N TRP A 165 -3.81 -16.22 50.56
CA TRP A 165 -3.23 -14.89 50.41
C TRP A 165 -1.81 -14.77 50.91
N HIS A 166 -1.41 -15.57 51.95
CA HIS A 166 -0.05 -15.53 52.47
C HIS A 166 0.97 -16.04 51.41
N LEU A 167 0.69 -17.19 50.79
CA LEU A 167 1.49 -17.73 49.73
C LEU A 167 1.58 -16.77 48.54
N THR A 168 0.47 -16.17 48.16
CA THR A 168 0.42 -15.23 47.03
C THR A 168 1.30 -14.02 47.27
N ILE A 169 1.37 -13.46 48.50
CA ILE A 169 2.26 -12.34 48.85
C ILE A 169 3.73 -12.70 48.66
N TRP A 170 4.16 -13.94 48.94
CA TRP A 170 5.55 -14.37 48.73
C TRP A 170 5.95 -14.48 47.26
N ILE A 171 4.98 -14.57 46.34
CA ILE A 171 5.22 -14.64 44.90
C ILE A 171 5.24 -13.23 44.29
N LEU A 172 4.52 -12.24 44.85
CA LEU A 172 4.48 -10.87 44.31
C LEU A 172 5.84 -10.20 44.08
N PRO A 173 6.89 -10.38 44.90
CA PRO A 173 8.22 -9.81 44.67
C PRO A 173 8.85 -10.23 43.33
N PHE A 174 8.44 -11.35 42.74
CA PHE A 174 8.94 -11.76 41.42
C PHE A 174 8.45 -10.86 40.30
N LEU A 175 7.29 -10.23 40.43
CA LEU A 175 6.72 -9.36 39.40
C LEU A 175 7.62 -8.14 39.09
N PRO A 176 8.09 -7.34 40.06
CA PRO A 176 9.02 -6.26 39.77
C PRO A 176 10.38 -6.76 39.24
N ILE A 177 10.86 -7.94 39.65
CA ILE A 177 12.09 -8.55 39.12
C ILE A 177 11.89 -8.89 37.63
N ILE A 178 10.78 -9.49 37.27
CA ILE A 178 10.44 -9.79 35.87
C ILE A 178 10.32 -8.49 35.05
N TRP A 179 9.63 -7.48 35.57
CA TRP A 179 9.53 -6.19 34.91
C TRP A 179 10.92 -5.55 34.64
N PHE A 180 11.82 -5.62 35.63
CA PHE A 180 13.17 -5.14 35.46
C PHE A 180 13.96 -5.96 34.43
N SER A 181 13.83 -7.28 34.43
CA SER A 181 14.46 -8.19 33.46
C SER A 181 13.97 -7.88 32.03
N ILE A 182 12.65 -7.65 31.83
CA ILE A 182 12.08 -7.25 30.54
C ILE A 182 12.62 -5.88 30.10
N ARG A 183 12.75 -4.93 31.02
CA ARG A 183 13.29 -3.59 30.72
C ARG A 183 14.76 -3.66 30.29
N LEU A 184 15.56 -4.48 30.99
CA LEU A 184 16.96 -4.70 30.64
C LEU A 184 17.09 -5.39 29.27
N TYR A 185 16.33 -6.45 29.05
CA TYR A 185 16.25 -7.13 27.76
C TYR A 185 15.95 -6.15 26.62
N ARG A 186 14.90 -5.32 26.75
CA ARG A 186 14.53 -4.32 25.72
C ARG A 186 15.68 -3.35 25.44
N LYS A 187 16.37 -2.87 26.46
CA LYS A 187 17.50 -1.95 26.30
C LYS A 187 18.64 -2.57 25.49
N LEU A 188 18.97 -3.83 25.75
CA LEU A 188 20.03 -4.56 25.06
C LEU A 188 19.61 -4.97 23.65
N SER A 189 18.42 -5.55 23.49
CA SER A 189 17.91 -6.09 22.22
C SER A 189 17.63 -5.01 21.20
N ASN A 190 17.03 -3.86 21.58
CA ASN A 190 16.62 -2.82 20.63
C ASN A 190 17.79 -2.29 19.77
N ARG A 191 18.98 -2.13 20.37
CA ARG A 191 20.17 -1.68 19.62
C ARG A 191 20.60 -2.71 18.59
N LEU A 192 20.67 -3.98 18.99
CA LEU A 192 21.09 -5.08 18.11
C LEU A 192 20.10 -5.30 16.98
N VAL A 193 18.81 -5.35 17.27
CA VAL A 193 17.74 -5.49 16.26
C VAL A 193 17.79 -4.33 15.25
N LYS A 194 18.04 -3.09 15.71
CA LYS A 194 18.19 -1.94 14.79
C LYS A 194 19.38 -2.12 13.86
N MET A 195 20.55 -2.54 14.40
CA MET A 195 21.76 -2.76 13.58
C MET A 195 21.59 -3.93 12.60
N THR A 196 20.98 -5.03 13.03
CA THR A 196 20.67 -6.18 12.15
C THR A 196 19.76 -5.74 10.98
N ARG A 197 18.69 -4.96 11.26
CA ARG A 197 17.79 -4.44 10.21
C ARG A 197 18.51 -3.48 9.25
N GLN A 198 19.40 -2.66 9.78
CA GLN A 198 20.18 -1.74 8.93
C GLN A 198 21.10 -2.52 8.01
N LYS A 199 21.84 -3.51 8.52
CA LYS A 199 22.72 -4.35 7.70
C LYS A 199 21.95 -5.18 6.67
N LEU A 200 20.75 -5.65 6.99
CA LEU A 200 19.86 -6.29 6.01
C LEU A 200 19.42 -5.32 4.92
N SER A 201 19.18 -4.06 5.27
CA SER A 201 18.88 -3.01 4.28
C SER A 201 20.08 -2.75 3.36
N ASP A 202 21.30 -2.70 3.93
CA ASP A 202 22.54 -2.52 3.16
C ASP A 202 22.75 -3.69 2.17
N ILE A 203 22.47 -4.94 2.59
CA ILE A 203 22.47 -6.14 1.74
C ILE A 203 21.49 -5.98 0.58
N ASN A 204 20.25 -5.57 0.86
CA ASN A 204 19.22 -5.41 -0.18
C ASN A 204 19.59 -4.32 -1.20
N VAL A 205 20.14 -3.19 -0.74
CA VAL A 205 20.66 -2.14 -1.63
C VAL A 205 21.77 -2.68 -2.52
N LYS A 206 22.78 -3.34 -1.93
CA LYS A 206 23.91 -3.89 -2.68
C LYS A 206 23.48 -4.94 -3.71
N LEU A 207 22.51 -5.78 -3.34
CA LEU A 207 21.95 -6.80 -4.22
C LEU A 207 21.18 -6.16 -5.39
N SER A 208 20.33 -5.15 -5.11
CA SER A 208 19.57 -4.42 -6.14
C SER A 208 20.51 -3.73 -7.13
N GLU A 209 21.51 -2.97 -6.63
CA GLU A 209 22.51 -2.31 -7.47
C GLU A 209 23.29 -3.31 -8.34
N SER A 210 23.67 -4.46 -7.78
CA SER A 210 24.42 -5.47 -8.52
C SER A 210 23.59 -6.12 -9.62
N ILE A 211 22.30 -6.41 -9.37
CA ILE A 211 21.39 -7.01 -10.34
C ILE A 211 21.07 -6.00 -11.45
N GLU A 212 20.71 -4.77 -11.11
CA GLU A 212 20.40 -3.72 -12.09
C GLU A 212 21.62 -3.36 -12.95
N GLY A 213 22.81 -3.34 -12.32
CA GLY A 213 24.08 -3.06 -12.97
C GLY A 213 24.79 -4.27 -13.58
N MET A 214 24.18 -5.47 -13.65
CA MET A 214 24.88 -6.72 -13.99
C MET A 214 25.62 -6.65 -15.33
N ARG A 215 25.05 -6.00 -16.35
CA ARG A 215 25.71 -5.81 -17.65
C ARG A 215 27.03 -5.05 -17.52
N ILE A 216 27.07 -4.02 -16.65
CA ILE A 216 28.26 -3.22 -16.37
C ILE A 216 29.26 -4.04 -15.57
N VAL A 217 28.78 -4.76 -14.55
CA VAL A 217 29.62 -5.63 -13.70
C VAL A 217 30.38 -6.64 -14.56
N GLN A 218 29.69 -7.34 -15.45
CA GLN A 218 30.28 -8.32 -16.37
C GLN A 218 31.21 -7.67 -17.40
N ALA A 219 30.82 -6.54 -18.01
CA ALA A 219 31.61 -5.84 -18.99
C ALA A 219 32.96 -5.38 -18.42
N PHE A 220 33.01 -4.98 -17.15
CA PHE A 220 34.20 -4.50 -16.47
C PHE A 220 34.87 -5.55 -15.56
N ARG A 221 34.40 -6.79 -15.57
CA ARG A 221 34.91 -7.93 -14.75
C ARG A 221 35.04 -7.59 -13.25
N GLN A 222 34.03 -6.97 -12.69
CA GLN A 222 34.02 -6.54 -11.29
C GLN A 222 33.34 -7.53 -10.34
N GLU A 223 33.04 -8.75 -10.78
CA GLU A 223 32.33 -9.78 -10.02
C GLU A 223 33.03 -10.08 -8.68
N LYS A 224 34.35 -10.28 -8.70
CA LYS A 224 35.11 -10.60 -7.51
C LYS A 224 35.04 -9.47 -6.47
N ARG A 225 35.28 -8.22 -6.89
CA ARG A 225 35.21 -7.06 -5.99
C ARG A 225 33.84 -6.92 -5.34
N LEU A 226 32.76 -7.08 -6.13
CA LEU A 226 31.40 -6.98 -5.59
C LEU A 226 31.06 -8.15 -4.66
N THR A 227 31.58 -9.35 -4.93
CA THR A 227 31.44 -10.52 -4.04
C THR A 227 32.13 -10.26 -2.71
N ASP A 228 33.37 -9.75 -2.72
CA ASP A 228 34.13 -9.43 -1.51
C ASP A 228 33.42 -8.35 -0.67
N GLU A 229 32.91 -7.28 -1.32
CA GLU A 229 32.12 -6.23 -0.66
C GLU A 229 30.82 -6.78 -0.06
N PHE A 230 30.12 -7.65 -0.79
CA PHE A 230 28.89 -8.29 -0.30
C PHE A 230 29.17 -9.22 0.87
N GLU A 231 30.24 -10.01 0.82
CA GLU A 231 30.66 -10.91 1.90
C GLU A 231 30.93 -10.13 3.20
N GLN A 232 31.61 -8.98 3.10
CA GLN A 232 31.85 -8.12 4.25
C GLN A 232 30.56 -7.64 4.91
N ILE A 233 29.60 -7.11 4.12
CA ILE A 233 28.31 -6.63 4.64
C ILE A 233 27.51 -7.79 5.25
N ASN A 234 27.54 -8.96 4.60
CA ASN A 234 26.85 -10.16 5.06
C ASN A 234 27.46 -10.72 6.37
N ALA A 235 28.79 -10.68 6.50
CA ALA A 235 29.49 -11.06 7.74
C ALA A 235 29.13 -10.12 8.90
N GLU A 236 29.07 -8.81 8.66
CA GLU A 236 28.60 -7.85 9.67
C GLU A 236 27.14 -8.09 10.08
N HIS A 237 26.25 -8.38 9.10
CA HIS A 237 24.88 -8.76 9.39
C HIS A 237 24.81 -10.00 10.27
N LEU A 238 25.59 -11.04 9.96
CA LEU A 238 25.67 -12.29 10.73
C LEU A 238 26.12 -12.02 12.17
N ASP A 239 27.15 -11.19 12.38
CA ASP A 239 27.64 -10.86 13.73
C ASP A 239 26.55 -10.19 14.58
N TYR A 240 25.85 -9.17 14.05
CA TYR A 240 24.74 -8.53 14.76
C TYR A 240 23.56 -9.47 14.98
N ALA A 241 23.25 -10.34 14.01
CA ALA A 241 22.19 -11.34 14.14
C ALA A 241 22.53 -12.35 15.26
N ASN A 242 23.76 -12.87 15.30
CA ASN A 242 24.21 -13.79 16.35
C ASN A 242 24.17 -13.14 17.74
N ARG A 243 24.67 -11.90 17.88
CA ARG A 243 24.56 -11.17 19.17
C ARG A 243 23.11 -10.93 19.58
N SER A 244 22.20 -10.74 18.63
CA SER A 244 20.77 -10.64 18.91
C SER A 244 20.21 -11.98 19.43
N VAL A 245 20.65 -13.10 18.83
CA VAL A 245 20.27 -14.45 19.29
C VAL A 245 20.83 -14.70 20.70
N ASP A 246 22.07 -14.32 21.00
CA ASP A 246 22.67 -14.48 22.31
C ASP A 246 21.87 -13.75 23.40
N VAL A 247 21.50 -12.48 23.16
CA VAL A 247 20.68 -11.72 24.11
C VAL A 247 19.28 -12.33 24.25
N ASN A 248 18.66 -12.77 23.16
CA ASN A 248 17.36 -13.44 23.21
C ASN A 248 17.42 -14.77 23.97
N SER A 249 18.47 -15.55 23.72
CA SER A 249 18.68 -16.86 24.33
C SER A 249 18.99 -16.78 25.84
N LEU A 250 19.55 -15.65 26.30
CA LEU A 250 19.83 -15.46 27.74
C LEU A 250 18.61 -14.87 28.47
N PHE A 251 18.01 -13.82 27.95
CA PHE A 251 17.06 -13.00 28.72
C PHE A 251 15.59 -13.34 28.44
N LEU A 252 15.21 -13.88 27.27
CA LEU A 252 13.80 -14.00 26.95
C LEU A 252 13.14 -15.20 27.64
N ARG A 253 13.55 -16.42 27.32
CA ARG A 253 12.97 -17.63 27.93
C ARG A 253 13.76 -18.15 29.11
N PRO A 254 15.09 -18.36 29.02
CA PRO A 254 15.84 -18.99 30.13
C PRO A 254 15.82 -18.16 31.40
N ALA A 255 15.98 -16.84 31.34
CA ALA A 255 15.89 -15.99 32.54
C ALA A 255 14.50 -16.06 33.19
N MET A 256 13.42 -16.08 32.41
CA MET A 256 12.05 -16.22 32.92
C MET A 256 11.84 -17.60 33.53
N THR A 257 12.34 -18.67 32.87
CA THR A 257 12.28 -20.03 33.42
C THR A 257 13.05 -20.14 34.74
N LEU A 258 14.24 -19.52 34.83
CA LEU A 258 15.00 -19.49 36.08
C LEU A 258 14.21 -18.81 37.21
N LEU A 259 13.62 -17.63 36.94
CA LEU A 259 12.77 -16.93 37.92
C LEU A 259 11.54 -17.77 38.31
N GLN A 260 10.96 -18.50 37.38
CA GLN A 260 9.85 -19.42 37.63
C GLN A 260 10.27 -20.58 38.54
N VAL A 261 11.44 -21.19 38.29
CA VAL A 261 12.00 -22.26 39.14
C VAL A 261 12.32 -21.73 40.53
N LEU A 262 12.87 -20.51 40.65
CA LEU A 262 13.07 -19.86 41.94
C LEU A 262 11.75 -19.63 42.70
N ALA A 263 10.69 -19.21 41.98
CA ALA A 263 9.36 -19.09 42.58
C ALA A 263 8.81 -20.44 43.06
N TYR A 264 9.05 -21.52 42.30
CA TYR A 264 8.71 -22.88 42.77
C TYR A 264 9.50 -23.27 44.02
N ALA A 265 10.80 -22.99 44.10
CA ALA A 265 11.61 -23.25 45.26
C ALA A 265 11.08 -22.50 46.52
N VAL A 266 10.66 -21.23 46.35
CA VAL A 266 10.03 -20.45 47.43
C VAL A 266 8.74 -21.12 47.90
N ILE A 267 7.86 -21.56 46.98
CA ILE A 267 6.62 -22.25 47.29
C ILE A 267 6.92 -23.55 48.10
N LEU A 268 7.78 -24.40 47.55
CA LEU A 268 8.13 -25.68 48.20
C LEU A 268 8.78 -25.49 49.57
N THR A 269 9.64 -24.48 49.72
CA THR A 269 10.25 -24.15 51.03
C THR A 269 9.18 -23.69 52.01
N PHE A 270 8.27 -22.83 51.62
CA PHE A 270 7.17 -22.35 52.46
C PHE A 270 6.28 -23.50 52.93
N PHE A 271 5.91 -24.41 52.03
CA PHE A 271 5.15 -25.61 52.37
C PHE A 271 5.93 -26.54 53.28
N GLY A 272 7.20 -26.76 53.01
CA GLY A 272 8.05 -27.62 53.86
C GLY A 272 8.17 -27.09 55.29
N LEU A 273 8.33 -25.78 55.48
CA LEU A 273 8.45 -25.15 56.79
C LEU A 273 7.11 -25.15 57.58
N LYS A 274 5.99 -25.09 56.88
CA LYS A 274 4.64 -25.02 57.51
C LYS A 274 3.86 -26.32 57.46
N TRP A 275 4.42 -27.41 56.92
CA TRP A 275 3.76 -28.69 56.72
C TRP A 275 3.09 -29.24 58.00
N GLN A 276 3.76 -29.12 59.16
CA GLN A 276 3.26 -29.63 60.41
C GLN A 276 2.20 -28.75 61.12
N SER A 277 2.09 -27.48 60.72
CA SER A 277 1.32 -26.50 61.51
C SER A 277 0.04 -25.97 60.84
N SER A 278 -0.19 -26.23 59.55
CA SER A 278 -1.15 -25.40 58.78
C SER A 278 -2.16 -26.17 57.93
N GLY A 279 -2.24 -27.53 58.00
CA GLY A 279 -3.25 -28.28 57.24
C GLY A 279 -3.16 -28.11 55.70
N PHE A 280 -1.98 -27.89 55.18
CA PHE A 280 -1.79 -27.75 53.72
C PHE A 280 -1.92 -29.11 53.03
N THR A 281 -2.66 -29.12 51.92
CA THR A 281 -2.90 -30.33 51.14
C THR A 281 -1.93 -30.44 49.96
N ALA A 282 -1.67 -31.66 49.47
CA ALA A 282 -0.83 -31.92 48.30
C ALA A 282 -1.45 -31.27 47.05
N GLY A 283 -2.79 -31.24 46.95
CA GLY A 283 -3.49 -30.58 45.86
C GLY A 283 -3.30 -29.07 45.82
N LEU A 284 -3.17 -28.43 47.01
CA LEU A 284 -2.88 -26.99 47.07
C LEU A 284 -1.48 -26.66 46.50
N ILE A 285 -0.47 -27.49 46.85
CA ILE A 285 0.90 -27.35 46.29
C ILE A 285 0.88 -27.47 44.77
N TYR A 286 0.21 -28.50 44.25
CA TYR A 286 0.05 -28.69 42.80
C TYR A 286 -0.58 -27.48 42.14
N ALA A 287 -1.71 -26.97 42.66
CA ALA A 287 -2.41 -25.82 42.11
C ALA A 287 -1.54 -24.57 42.07
N PHE A 288 -0.78 -24.27 43.15
CA PHE A 288 0.12 -23.10 43.17
C PHE A 288 1.27 -23.21 42.18
N ILE A 289 1.88 -24.39 42.00
CA ILE A 289 2.90 -24.62 40.96
C ILE A 289 2.34 -24.31 39.56
N GLN A 290 1.12 -24.77 39.26
CA GLN A 290 0.46 -24.50 37.97
C GLN A 290 0.12 -23.02 37.80
N TYR A 291 -0.38 -22.35 38.85
CA TYR A 291 -0.70 -20.93 38.79
C TYR A 291 0.51 -20.03 38.62
N VAL A 292 1.65 -20.36 39.25
CA VAL A 292 2.89 -19.63 39.00
C VAL A 292 3.29 -19.76 37.53
N SER A 293 3.19 -20.96 36.94
CA SER A 293 3.44 -21.13 35.49
C SER A 293 2.50 -20.24 34.65
N GLN A 294 1.20 -20.22 34.97
CA GLN A 294 0.21 -19.38 34.28
C GLN A 294 0.43 -17.88 34.50
N LEU A 295 1.03 -17.46 35.60
CA LEU A 295 1.33 -16.05 35.90
C LEU A 295 2.53 -15.54 35.08
N PHE A 296 3.54 -16.39 34.81
CA PHE A 296 4.75 -16.02 34.09
C PHE A 296 4.57 -16.00 32.58
N GLN A 297 3.77 -16.91 32.01
CA GLN A 297 3.56 -17.04 30.56
C GLN A 297 3.08 -15.74 29.89
N PRO A 298 2.07 -15.01 30.39
CA PRO A 298 1.61 -13.75 29.82
C PRO A 298 2.70 -12.69 29.67
N LEU A 299 3.65 -12.65 30.59
CA LEU A 299 4.72 -11.66 30.59
C LEU A 299 5.73 -11.92 29.47
N ILE A 300 5.96 -13.19 29.14
CA ILE A 300 6.77 -13.63 28.00
C ILE A 300 6.04 -13.24 26.70
N ASP A 301 4.75 -13.54 26.57
CA ASP A 301 3.94 -13.29 25.38
C ASP A 301 3.87 -11.80 25.04
N VAL A 302 3.66 -10.93 26.04
CA VAL A 302 3.68 -9.46 25.87
C VAL A 302 5.02 -8.99 25.31
N THR A 303 6.13 -9.58 25.77
CA THR A 303 7.48 -9.18 25.31
C THR A 303 7.70 -9.58 23.85
N GLN A 304 7.27 -10.76 23.43
CA GLN A 304 7.38 -11.24 22.05
C GLN A 304 6.52 -10.40 21.08
N ASN A 305 5.32 -10.02 21.48
CA ASN A 305 4.40 -9.26 20.65
C ASN A 305 4.75 -7.77 20.50
N PHE A 306 5.67 -7.25 21.32
CA PHE A 306 6.00 -5.82 21.32
C PHE A 306 6.59 -5.33 19.99
N ALA A 307 7.47 -6.10 19.36
CA ALA A 307 8.07 -5.75 18.07
C ALA A 307 7.01 -5.69 16.97
N THR A 308 6.06 -6.62 16.96
CA THR A 308 4.94 -6.64 16.02
C THR A 308 4.03 -5.44 16.25
N LEU A 309 3.71 -5.10 17.50
CA LEU A 309 2.92 -3.92 17.85
C LEU A 309 3.57 -2.63 17.29
N GLN A 310 4.87 -2.46 17.48
CA GLN A 310 5.59 -1.29 16.99
C GLN A 310 5.58 -1.21 15.46
N THR A 311 5.87 -2.32 14.78
CA THR A 311 5.86 -2.39 13.31
C THR A 311 4.46 -2.09 12.77
N SER A 312 3.43 -2.71 13.32
CA SER A 312 2.04 -2.50 12.89
C SER A 312 1.56 -1.07 13.16
N THR A 313 1.99 -0.45 14.26
CA THR A 313 1.65 0.96 14.54
C THR A 313 2.28 1.91 13.51
N ILE A 314 3.52 1.66 13.09
CA ILE A 314 4.18 2.44 12.04
C ILE A 314 3.46 2.25 10.70
N SER A 315 3.11 1.01 10.33
CA SER A 315 2.36 0.70 9.12
C SER A 315 0.98 1.36 9.12
N ALA A 316 0.26 1.31 10.24
CA ALA A 316 -1.02 2.01 10.40
C ALA A 316 -0.85 3.53 10.24
N GLY A 317 0.25 4.10 10.75
CA GLY A 317 0.59 5.51 10.56
C GLY A 317 0.72 5.90 9.09
N ARG A 318 1.42 5.09 8.27
CA ARG A 318 1.56 5.31 6.81
C ARG A 318 0.22 5.16 6.07
N VAL A 319 -0.60 4.21 6.50
CA VAL A 319 -1.96 4.01 5.98
C VAL A 319 -2.83 5.25 6.23
N PHE A 320 -2.84 5.76 7.46
CA PHE A 320 -3.63 6.95 7.80
C PHE A 320 -3.08 8.22 7.16
N GLU A 321 -1.77 8.36 7.04
CA GLU A 321 -1.16 9.46 6.28
C GLU A 321 -1.66 9.49 4.83
N MET A 322 -1.77 8.32 4.18
CA MET A 322 -2.33 8.23 2.83
C MET A 322 -3.83 8.54 2.80
N MET A 323 -4.60 8.11 3.81
CA MET A 323 -6.03 8.43 3.91
C MET A 323 -6.32 9.92 4.17
N ASP A 324 -5.37 10.62 4.77
CA ASP A 324 -5.51 12.03 5.15
C ASP A 324 -4.91 12.98 4.10
N ARG A 325 -4.43 12.44 2.97
CA ARG A 325 -4.00 13.27 1.84
C ARG A 325 -5.20 14.00 1.25
N ASP A 326 -4.97 15.28 0.96
CA ASP A 326 -5.97 16.23 0.42
C ASP A 326 -5.50 16.90 -0.89
N ASP A 327 -4.47 16.34 -1.53
CA ASP A 327 -3.97 16.73 -2.84
C ASP A 327 -5.00 16.37 -3.95
N TYR A 328 -6.22 16.89 -3.85
CA TYR A 328 -7.31 16.58 -4.78
C TYR A 328 -7.14 17.24 -6.14
N GLU A 329 -7.85 16.71 -7.13
CA GLU A 329 -7.96 17.39 -8.43
C GLU A 329 -8.45 18.83 -8.25
N PRO A 330 -8.05 19.77 -9.17
CA PRO A 330 -8.59 21.12 -9.17
C PRO A 330 -10.11 21.10 -9.18
N LYS A 331 -10.73 21.93 -8.35
CA LYS A 331 -12.19 21.99 -8.27
C LYS A 331 -12.78 22.40 -9.63
N GLN A 332 -13.67 21.58 -10.14
CA GLN A 332 -14.40 21.79 -11.38
C GLN A 332 -15.90 21.82 -11.06
N ALA A 333 -16.37 22.99 -10.61
CA ALA A 333 -17.77 23.19 -10.16
C ALA A 333 -18.62 23.93 -11.20
N GLY A 334 -18.14 24.06 -12.44
CA GLY A 334 -18.84 24.74 -13.51
C GLY A 334 -20.15 24.05 -13.91
N SER A 335 -21.09 24.82 -14.47
CA SER A 335 -22.43 24.36 -14.83
C SER A 335 -22.61 24.11 -16.33
N LEU A 336 -21.66 24.55 -17.16
CA LEU A 336 -21.74 24.36 -18.62
C LEU A 336 -21.53 22.88 -18.95
N LYS A 337 -22.49 22.29 -19.65
CA LYS A 337 -22.56 20.85 -19.91
C LYS A 337 -22.04 20.43 -21.29
N GLU A 338 -21.75 21.38 -22.17
CA GLU A 338 -21.33 21.07 -23.54
C GLU A 338 -20.32 22.11 -24.04
N ILE A 339 -19.33 21.66 -24.81
CA ILE A 339 -18.45 22.48 -25.64
C ILE A 339 -19.04 22.49 -27.04
N GLU A 340 -19.34 23.68 -27.59
CA GLU A 340 -20.05 23.78 -28.86
C GLU A 340 -19.13 23.62 -30.08
N ARG A 341 -18.08 24.44 -30.16
CA ARG A 341 -17.16 24.49 -31.31
C ARG A 341 -15.77 23.97 -31.00
N GLY A 342 -15.25 24.28 -29.80
CA GLY A 342 -13.92 23.92 -29.39
C GLY A 342 -12.85 24.93 -29.79
N ASP A 343 -13.20 26.23 -29.88
CA ASP A 343 -12.22 27.31 -29.98
C ASP A 343 -11.47 27.41 -28.65
N ILE A 344 -10.10 27.46 -28.66
CA ILE A 344 -9.27 27.46 -27.46
C ILE A 344 -8.45 28.74 -27.41
N ARG A 345 -8.38 29.40 -26.25
CA ARG A 345 -7.50 30.54 -26.01
C ARG A 345 -6.83 30.42 -24.65
N PHE A 346 -5.51 30.49 -24.66
CA PHE A 346 -4.69 30.71 -23.46
C PHE A 346 -4.35 32.20 -23.40
N ASP A 347 -4.59 32.84 -22.27
CA ASP A 347 -4.41 34.27 -22.09
C ASP A 347 -3.53 34.54 -20.85
N HIS A 348 -2.26 34.87 -21.10
CA HIS A 348 -1.25 35.19 -20.09
C HIS A 348 -1.09 34.11 -18.99
N VAL A 349 -1.13 32.83 -19.35
CA VAL A 349 -1.08 31.72 -18.39
C VAL A 349 0.33 31.50 -17.88
N SER A 350 0.46 31.48 -16.55
CA SER A 350 1.70 31.10 -15.86
C SER A 350 1.42 29.99 -14.86
N PHE A 351 2.40 29.09 -14.69
CA PHE A 351 2.23 27.90 -13.86
C PHE A 351 3.52 27.39 -13.24
N SER A 352 3.41 26.92 -12.00
CA SER A 352 4.46 26.27 -11.24
C SER A 352 3.94 24.99 -10.57
N TYR A 353 4.73 23.88 -10.57
CA TYR A 353 4.39 22.65 -9.86
C TYR A 353 4.61 22.74 -8.35
N ASP A 354 5.54 23.56 -7.91
CA ASP A 354 5.97 23.67 -6.50
C ASP A 354 5.73 25.06 -5.88
N GLY A 355 5.11 25.98 -6.64
CA GLY A 355 4.88 27.36 -6.24
C GLY A 355 6.16 28.21 -6.11
N LYS A 356 7.33 27.68 -6.51
CA LYS A 356 8.62 28.37 -6.37
C LYS A 356 9.21 28.80 -7.71
N ARG A 357 9.09 27.95 -8.72
CA ARG A 357 9.66 28.19 -10.03
C ARG A 357 8.61 28.00 -11.12
N ASP A 358 8.36 29.09 -11.87
CA ASP A 358 7.46 29.05 -13.02
C ASP A 358 8.01 28.12 -14.11
N VAL A 359 7.25 27.08 -14.45
CA VAL A 359 7.50 26.17 -15.57
C VAL A 359 6.90 26.75 -16.86
N LEU A 360 5.75 27.39 -16.77
CA LEU A 360 5.16 28.19 -17.86
C LEU A 360 5.12 29.65 -17.43
N LYS A 361 5.51 30.54 -18.34
CA LYS A 361 5.70 31.97 -18.09
C LYS A 361 5.01 32.78 -19.17
N ASP A 362 3.85 33.32 -18.84
CA ASP A 362 3.12 34.25 -19.71
C ASP A 362 2.80 33.62 -21.09
N ILE A 363 2.20 32.44 -21.07
CA ILE A 363 1.83 31.69 -22.28
C ILE A 363 0.52 32.23 -22.82
N SER A 364 0.54 32.71 -24.10
CA SER A 364 -0.64 33.18 -24.81
C SER A 364 -0.67 32.59 -26.22
N PHE A 365 -1.77 31.96 -26.60
CA PHE A 365 -2.02 31.44 -27.93
C PHE A 365 -3.52 31.24 -28.15
N GLU A 366 -3.93 31.12 -29.42
CA GLU A 366 -5.30 30.88 -29.85
C GLU A 366 -5.36 29.76 -30.88
N VAL A 367 -6.40 28.93 -30.81
CA VAL A 367 -6.68 27.84 -31.75
C VAL A 367 -8.15 27.92 -32.11
N LYS A 368 -8.46 28.10 -33.40
CA LYS A 368 -9.85 28.12 -33.88
C LYS A 368 -10.34 26.71 -34.16
N ASN A 369 -11.65 26.56 -34.16
CA ASN A 369 -12.30 25.30 -34.48
C ASN A 369 -11.74 24.70 -35.78
N GLY A 370 -11.37 23.41 -35.70
CA GLY A 370 -10.83 22.66 -36.83
C GLY A 370 -9.37 22.92 -37.17
N GLN A 371 -8.69 23.84 -36.47
CA GLN A 371 -7.27 24.10 -36.66
C GLN A 371 -6.40 23.10 -35.89
N THR A 372 -5.26 22.79 -36.45
CA THR A 372 -4.20 22.01 -35.79
C THR A 372 -3.04 22.93 -35.41
N ILE A 373 -2.73 23.01 -34.12
CA ILE A 373 -1.48 23.64 -33.63
C ILE A 373 -0.52 22.62 -33.09
N ALA A 374 0.76 22.95 -33.16
CA ALA A 374 1.81 22.09 -32.61
C ALA A 374 2.75 22.84 -31.67
N PHE A 375 3.14 22.18 -30.57
CA PHE A 375 4.19 22.66 -29.67
C PHE A 375 5.46 21.88 -29.88
N VAL A 376 6.56 22.58 -30.09
CA VAL A 376 7.92 22.04 -30.24
C VAL A 376 8.89 22.70 -29.28
N GLY A 377 9.98 22.04 -28.94
CA GLY A 377 10.98 22.56 -28.04
C GLY A 377 11.78 21.44 -27.36
N HIS A 378 12.86 21.79 -26.71
CA HIS A 378 13.69 20.84 -25.98
C HIS A 378 12.92 20.18 -24.83
N THR A 379 13.41 19.03 -24.36
CA THR A 379 12.87 18.38 -23.14
C THR A 379 12.95 19.35 -21.97
N GLY A 380 11.87 19.46 -21.19
CA GLY A 380 11.77 20.40 -20.08
C GLY A 380 11.37 21.85 -20.48
N SER A 381 11.01 22.11 -21.75
CA SER A 381 10.56 23.45 -22.17
C SER A 381 9.14 23.83 -21.71
N GLY A 382 8.34 22.86 -21.21
CA GLY A 382 7.00 23.08 -20.68
C GLY A 382 5.84 22.55 -21.55
N LYS A 383 6.12 21.81 -22.63
CA LYS A 383 5.10 21.30 -23.56
C LYS A 383 4.00 20.47 -22.86
N SER A 384 4.40 19.43 -22.15
CA SER A 384 3.43 18.56 -21.42
C SER A 384 2.71 19.31 -20.30
N SER A 385 3.29 20.39 -19.76
CA SER A 385 2.62 21.22 -18.75
C SER A 385 1.43 21.97 -19.33
N ILE A 386 1.47 22.37 -20.61
CA ILE A 386 0.31 22.98 -21.30
C ILE A 386 -0.85 21.98 -21.35
N ILE A 387 -0.57 20.71 -21.73
CA ILE A 387 -1.59 19.65 -21.73
C ILE A 387 -2.14 19.43 -20.31
N ASN A 388 -1.29 19.32 -19.32
CA ASN A 388 -1.70 19.07 -17.93
C ASN A 388 -2.65 20.17 -17.40
N LEU A 389 -2.41 21.42 -17.78
CA LEU A 389 -3.31 22.53 -17.42
C LEU A 389 -4.62 22.49 -18.19
N PHE A 390 -4.56 22.23 -19.49
CA PHE A 390 -5.76 22.16 -20.33
C PHE A 390 -6.65 20.97 -19.93
N MET A 391 -6.05 19.83 -19.53
CA MET A 391 -6.77 18.68 -18.99
C MET A 391 -7.26 18.88 -17.55
N ARG A 392 -6.96 20.03 -16.93
CA ARG A 392 -7.31 20.32 -15.54
C ARG A 392 -6.76 19.29 -14.55
N PHE A 393 -5.59 18.71 -14.85
CA PHE A 393 -4.85 17.87 -13.90
C PHE A 393 -4.16 18.70 -12.82
N TYR A 394 -3.83 19.96 -13.17
CA TYR A 394 -3.24 20.97 -12.29
C TYR A 394 -4.00 22.29 -12.43
N GLU A 395 -3.97 23.09 -11.37
CA GLU A 395 -4.46 24.47 -11.39
C GLU A 395 -3.35 25.41 -11.85
N PHE A 396 -3.69 26.40 -12.67
CA PHE A 396 -2.76 27.45 -13.08
C PHE A 396 -2.77 28.62 -12.10
N ASP A 397 -1.60 29.24 -11.93
CA ASP A 397 -1.43 30.29 -10.91
C ASP A 397 -1.98 31.65 -11.37
N ARG A 398 -1.80 31.97 -12.67
CA ARG A 398 -2.17 33.25 -13.27
C ARG A 398 -2.63 33.06 -14.70
N GLY A 399 -3.45 34.01 -15.20
CA GLY A 399 -4.02 33.98 -16.55
C GLY A 399 -5.37 33.29 -16.61
N GLN A 400 -5.83 33.04 -17.83
CA GLN A 400 -7.10 32.37 -18.12
C GLN A 400 -6.94 31.38 -19.26
N VAL A 401 -7.71 30.30 -19.21
CA VAL A 401 -7.88 29.35 -20.30
C VAL A 401 -9.34 29.36 -20.71
N LEU A 402 -9.63 29.74 -21.95
CA LEU A 402 -10.97 29.87 -22.47
C LEU A 402 -11.24 28.78 -23.50
N ILE A 403 -12.44 28.22 -23.47
CA ILE A 403 -13.00 27.35 -24.50
C ILE A 403 -14.32 27.99 -24.98
N ASP A 404 -14.47 28.21 -26.29
CA ASP A 404 -15.62 28.90 -26.89
C ASP A 404 -15.91 30.27 -26.23
N GLY A 405 -14.84 30.95 -25.75
CA GLY A 405 -14.94 32.25 -25.08
C GLY A 405 -15.36 32.20 -23.60
N GLN A 406 -15.60 31.00 -23.04
CA GLN A 406 -15.92 30.78 -21.63
C GLN A 406 -14.70 30.25 -20.87
N ASP A 407 -14.55 30.61 -19.57
CA ASP A 407 -13.45 30.07 -18.75
C ASP A 407 -13.60 28.54 -18.63
N ILE A 408 -12.51 27.83 -18.78
CA ILE A 408 -12.48 26.37 -18.64
C ILE A 408 -13.04 25.90 -17.27
N LYS A 409 -12.98 26.74 -16.25
CA LYS A 409 -13.53 26.49 -14.91
C LYS A 409 -15.07 26.49 -14.87
N ASP A 410 -15.70 27.13 -15.85
CA ASP A 410 -17.17 27.23 -15.93
C ASP A 410 -17.81 25.98 -16.51
N TYR A 411 -17.03 25.11 -17.13
CA TYR A 411 -17.52 23.82 -17.64
C TYR A 411 -17.59 22.75 -16.53
N SER A 412 -18.54 21.83 -16.64
CA SER A 412 -18.57 20.65 -15.79
C SER A 412 -17.41 19.70 -16.14
N GLN A 413 -16.93 18.94 -15.18
CA GLN A 413 -15.88 17.94 -15.41
C GLN A 413 -16.29 16.92 -16.48
N GLU A 414 -17.56 16.53 -16.50
CA GLU A 414 -18.12 15.60 -17.48
C GLU A 414 -18.08 16.18 -18.90
N ALA A 415 -18.42 17.46 -19.06
CA ALA A 415 -18.37 18.16 -20.36
C ALA A 415 -16.94 18.19 -20.93
N LEU A 416 -15.95 18.53 -20.07
CA LEU A 416 -14.54 18.54 -20.48
C LEU A 416 -14.07 17.15 -20.88
N ARG A 417 -14.30 16.13 -20.03
CA ARG A 417 -13.84 14.75 -20.28
C ARG A 417 -14.49 14.12 -21.52
N LYS A 418 -15.75 14.45 -21.81
CA LYS A 418 -16.47 13.95 -23.00
C LYS A 418 -15.99 14.62 -24.29
N SER A 419 -15.69 15.91 -24.23
CA SER A 419 -15.37 16.69 -25.44
C SER A 419 -13.88 16.72 -25.79
N ILE A 420 -13.00 16.35 -24.88
CA ILE A 420 -11.55 16.38 -25.07
C ILE A 420 -11.02 14.94 -25.14
N GLY A 421 -10.49 14.56 -26.30
CA GLY A 421 -9.78 13.30 -26.49
C GLY A 421 -8.29 13.48 -26.23
N LEU A 422 -7.71 12.61 -25.41
CA LEU A 422 -6.28 12.62 -25.08
C LEU A 422 -5.63 11.32 -25.57
N VAL A 423 -4.58 11.48 -26.36
CA VAL A 423 -3.66 10.40 -26.76
C VAL A 423 -2.34 10.64 -26.04
N LEU A 424 -1.97 9.68 -25.18
CA LEU A 424 -0.74 9.74 -24.38
C LEU A 424 0.45 9.19 -25.16
N GLN A 425 1.64 9.63 -24.79
CA GLN A 425 2.92 9.18 -25.34
C GLN A 425 3.10 7.67 -25.20
N GLU A 426 2.80 7.10 -24.04
CA GLU A 426 2.78 5.65 -23.82
C GLU A 426 1.34 5.18 -23.64
N PRO A 427 0.77 4.44 -24.62
CA PRO A 427 -0.58 3.95 -24.51
C PRO A 427 -0.71 2.89 -23.43
N PHE A 428 -1.64 3.11 -22.50
CA PHE A 428 -1.95 2.16 -21.45
C PHE A 428 -3.21 1.36 -21.79
N LEU A 429 -3.08 0.03 -21.77
CA LEU A 429 -4.22 -0.89 -21.93
C LEU A 429 -4.51 -1.60 -20.61
N TYR A 430 -5.79 -1.67 -20.28
CA TYR A 430 -6.29 -2.36 -19.09
C TYR A 430 -6.43 -3.84 -19.34
N HIS A 431 -6.28 -4.63 -18.30
CA HIS A 431 -6.65 -6.04 -18.34
C HIS A 431 -8.15 -6.18 -18.67
N GLY A 432 -8.47 -7.02 -19.66
CA GLY A 432 -9.83 -7.19 -20.15
C GLY A 432 -9.85 -7.68 -21.59
N THR A 433 -10.81 -7.22 -22.41
CA THR A 433 -10.87 -7.50 -23.84
C THR A 433 -10.49 -6.28 -24.66
N ILE A 434 -10.22 -6.45 -25.96
CA ILE A 434 -10.01 -5.32 -26.87
C ILE A 434 -11.24 -4.41 -26.89
N ALA A 435 -12.45 -4.98 -27.02
CA ALA A 435 -13.69 -4.20 -26.96
C ALA A 435 -13.81 -3.39 -25.66
N SER A 436 -13.49 -3.99 -24.52
CA SER A 436 -13.54 -3.29 -23.22
C SER A 436 -12.53 -2.14 -23.12
N ASN A 437 -11.38 -2.28 -23.78
CA ASN A 437 -10.35 -1.25 -23.84
C ASN A 437 -10.73 -0.09 -24.75
N ILE A 438 -11.41 -0.34 -25.88
CA ILE A 438 -11.91 0.71 -26.78
C ILE A 438 -13.10 1.41 -26.14
N ARG A 439 -14.07 0.65 -25.61
CA ARG A 439 -15.27 1.20 -24.92
C ARG A 439 -14.87 2.03 -23.70
N MET A 440 -13.80 1.67 -23.06
CA MET A 440 -13.38 2.23 -21.77
C MET A 440 -14.54 2.14 -20.76
N TYR A 441 -15.04 3.20 -20.22
CA TYR A 441 -16.19 3.20 -19.32
C TYR A 441 -17.44 3.86 -19.93
N HIS A 442 -17.43 4.13 -21.24
CA HIS A 442 -18.58 4.66 -21.99
C HIS A 442 -19.61 3.57 -22.24
N LYS A 443 -20.49 3.34 -21.26
CA LYS A 443 -21.50 2.26 -21.32
C LYS A 443 -22.51 2.42 -22.47
N GLU A 444 -22.64 3.62 -22.96
CA GLU A 444 -23.52 4.00 -24.09
C GLU A 444 -22.99 3.55 -25.46
N LEU A 445 -21.68 3.26 -25.56
CA LEU A 445 -21.09 2.83 -26.84
C LEU A 445 -21.53 1.42 -27.20
N THR A 446 -22.12 1.29 -28.37
CA THR A 446 -22.49 0.00 -28.95
C THR A 446 -21.28 -0.73 -29.53
N ASP A 447 -21.42 -2.04 -29.77
CA ASP A 447 -20.35 -2.83 -30.40
C ASP A 447 -20.09 -2.35 -31.84
N GLU A 448 -21.09 -1.83 -32.52
CA GLU A 448 -20.97 -1.28 -33.88
C GLU A 448 -20.13 0.01 -33.88
N GLU A 449 -20.34 0.91 -32.93
CA GLU A 449 -19.54 2.14 -32.80
C GLU A 449 -18.07 1.81 -32.45
N ILE A 450 -17.83 0.74 -31.67
CA ILE A 450 -16.48 0.26 -31.41
C ILE A 450 -15.80 -0.25 -32.67
N ARG A 451 -16.52 -1.03 -33.50
CA ARG A 451 -16.02 -1.50 -34.82
C ARG A 451 -15.71 -0.35 -35.76
N GLN A 452 -16.62 0.63 -35.83
CA GLN A 452 -16.45 1.84 -36.65
C GLN A 452 -15.21 2.64 -36.18
N ALA A 453 -15.01 2.81 -34.88
CA ALA A 453 -13.82 3.46 -34.33
C ALA A 453 -12.53 2.71 -34.68
N ALA A 454 -12.53 1.39 -34.60
CA ALA A 454 -11.39 0.55 -34.97
C ALA A 454 -11.09 0.61 -36.48
N ALA A 455 -12.12 0.59 -37.30
CA ALA A 455 -11.99 0.74 -38.75
C ALA A 455 -11.49 2.14 -39.17
N PHE A 456 -11.95 3.18 -38.46
CA PHE A 456 -11.52 4.56 -38.73
C PHE A 456 -10.01 4.78 -38.57
N VAL A 457 -9.38 4.07 -37.61
CA VAL A 457 -7.93 4.15 -37.33
C VAL A 457 -7.15 2.98 -37.93
N ASP A 458 -7.72 2.26 -38.87
CA ASP A 458 -7.10 1.16 -39.65
C ASP A 458 -6.57 -0.01 -38.74
N VAL A 459 -7.25 -0.30 -37.61
CA VAL A 459 -6.86 -1.39 -36.71
C VAL A 459 -7.85 -2.57 -36.72
N ALA A 460 -8.96 -2.46 -37.45
CA ALA A 460 -10.02 -3.47 -37.47
C ALA A 460 -9.52 -4.83 -37.99
N ASP A 461 -8.83 -4.85 -39.14
CA ASP A 461 -8.29 -6.07 -39.75
C ASP A 461 -7.34 -6.83 -38.80
N PHE A 462 -6.50 -6.09 -38.09
CA PHE A 462 -5.63 -6.65 -37.06
C PHE A 462 -6.46 -7.29 -35.93
N ILE A 463 -7.48 -6.59 -35.40
CA ILE A 463 -8.33 -7.12 -34.33
C ILE A 463 -9.03 -8.39 -34.79
N GLU A 464 -9.59 -8.41 -36.00
CA GLU A 464 -10.32 -9.55 -36.57
C GLU A 464 -9.41 -10.76 -36.85
N SER A 465 -8.12 -10.53 -37.09
CA SER A 465 -7.13 -11.59 -37.25
C SER A 465 -6.78 -12.31 -35.94
N LEU A 466 -7.09 -11.72 -34.77
CA LEU A 466 -6.79 -12.30 -33.47
C LEU A 466 -7.81 -13.39 -33.10
N PRO A 467 -7.40 -14.45 -32.38
CA PRO A 467 -8.32 -15.44 -31.83
C PRO A 467 -9.36 -14.78 -30.93
N GLY A 468 -10.65 -14.79 -31.35
CA GLY A 468 -11.73 -14.14 -30.62
C GLY A 468 -11.99 -12.66 -31.01
N GLY A 469 -11.22 -12.09 -31.93
CA GLY A 469 -11.45 -10.74 -32.46
C GLY A 469 -11.53 -9.68 -31.35
N TYR A 470 -12.63 -8.95 -31.28
CA TYR A 470 -12.86 -7.90 -30.26
C TYR A 470 -12.94 -8.43 -28.83
N ASP A 471 -13.23 -9.73 -28.63
CA ASP A 471 -13.21 -10.39 -27.32
C ASP A 471 -11.85 -10.97 -26.96
N HIS A 472 -10.83 -10.78 -27.80
CA HIS A 472 -9.46 -11.21 -27.51
C HIS A 472 -8.97 -10.62 -26.17
N PRO A 473 -8.43 -11.46 -25.26
CA PRO A 473 -7.98 -11.02 -23.95
C PRO A 473 -6.72 -10.15 -24.05
N VAL A 474 -6.76 -8.99 -23.43
CA VAL A 474 -5.63 -8.08 -23.27
C VAL A 474 -5.01 -8.32 -21.90
N THR A 475 -3.73 -8.70 -21.88
CA THR A 475 -2.94 -8.86 -20.65
C THR A 475 -2.60 -7.51 -20.02
N GLU A 476 -2.05 -7.53 -18.82
CA GLU A 476 -1.63 -6.32 -18.12
C GLU A 476 -0.71 -5.46 -19.01
N ARG A 477 -1.07 -4.18 -19.18
CA ARG A 477 -0.40 -3.20 -20.05
C ARG A 477 -0.34 -3.59 -21.54
N GLY A 478 -1.09 -4.61 -21.97
CA GLY A 478 -1.03 -5.09 -23.35
C GLY A 478 0.32 -5.64 -23.75
N SER A 479 1.02 -6.32 -22.84
CA SER A 479 2.40 -6.81 -23.03
C SER A 479 2.56 -7.79 -24.18
N THR A 480 1.48 -8.41 -24.64
CA THR A 480 1.46 -9.33 -25.81
C THR A 480 1.32 -8.60 -27.15
N LEU A 481 1.03 -7.31 -27.14
CA LEU A 481 0.82 -6.48 -28.33
C LEU A 481 2.07 -5.64 -28.64
N SER A 482 2.32 -5.35 -29.92
CA SER A 482 3.39 -4.41 -30.31
C SER A 482 3.07 -2.99 -29.84
N THR A 483 4.08 -2.12 -29.79
CA THR A 483 3.88 -0.72 -29.40
C THR A 483 2.93 0.01 -30.36
N GLY A 484 3.04 -0.24 -31.67
CA GLY A 484 2.14 0.34 -32.66
C GLY A 484 0.69 -0.16 -32.51
N GLN A 485 0.50 -1.46 -32.28
CA GLN A 485 -0.84 -2.03 -32.05
C GLN A 485 -1.49 -1.43 -30.81
N ARG A 486 -0.75 -1.27 -29.70
CA ARG A 486 -1.26 -0.58 -28.51
C ARG A 486 -1.66 0.87 -28.81
N GLN A 487 -0.88 1.55 -29.65
CA GLN A 487 -1.15 2.95 -30.02
C GLN A 487 -2.40 3.07 -30.87
N LEU A 488 -2.57 2.22 -31.87
CA LEU A 488 -3.79 2.21 -32.69
C LEU A 488 -5.05 1.87 -31.88
N LEU A 489 -4.94 0.95 -30.90
CA LEU A 489 -6.06 0.69 -29.97
C LEU A 489 -6.37 1.89 -29.07
N ALA A 490 -5.36 2.65 -28.63
CA ALA A 490 -5.57 3.90 -27.90
C ALA A 490 -6.21 4.98 -28.77
N PHE A 491 -5.90 5.03 -30.07
CA PHE A 491 -6.57 5.90 -31.03
C PHE A 491 -8.02 5.52 -31.21
N ALA A 492 -8.33 4.22 -31.40
CA ALA A 492 -9.70 3.72 -31.48
C ALA A 492 -10.51 4.11 -30.22
N ARG A 493 -9.93 3.95 -29.03
CA ARG A 493 -10.52 4.39 -27.75
C ARG A 493 -10.86 5.88 -27.77
N THR A 494 -9.92 6.71 -28.22
CA THR A 494 -10.08 8.17 -28.21
C THR A 494 -11.16 8.61 -29.21
N ILE A 495 -11.18 8.02 -30.40
CA ILE A 495 -12.13 8.36 -31.45
C ILE A 495 -13.55 7.84 -31.17
N ALA A 496 -13.68 6.69 -30.48
CA ALA A 496 -14.97 6.15 -30.10
C ALA A 496 -15.81 7.15 -29.27
N ALA A 497 -15.15 8.00 -28.47
CA ALA A 497 -15.80 9.06 -27.69
C ALA A 497 -16.21 10.29 -28.54
N GLN A 498 -15.87 10.36 -29.85
CA GLN A 498 -16.15 11.46 -30.79
C GLN A 498 -15.78 12.86 -30.23
N PRO A 499 -14.53 13.08 -29.75
CA PRO A 499 -14.16 14.35 -29.15
C PRO A 499 -14.17 15.50 -30.14
N LYS A 500 -14.51 16.72 -29.67
CA LYS A 500 -14.43 17.98 -30.47
C LYS A 500 -13.01 18.55 -30.46
N ILE A 501 -12.28 18.34 -29.37
CA ILE A 501 -10.90 18.77 -29.19
C ILE A 501 -10.00 17.52 -29.03
N LEU A 502 -8.91 17.49 -29.76
CA LEU A 502 -7.95 16.38 -29.72
C LEU A 502 -6.61 16.87 -29.21
N ILE A 503 -6.09 16.17 -28.22
CA ILE A 503 -4.73 16.38 -27.68
C ILE A 503 -3.89 15.17 -28.03
N LEU A 504 -2.78 15.42 -28.70
CA LEU A 504 -1.83 14.41 -29.13
C LEU A 504 -0.49 14.65 -28.43
N ASP A 505 -0.14 13.80 -27.46
CA ASP A 505 1.21 13.76 -26.90
C ASP A 505 1.97 12.67 -27.66
N GLU A 506 2.85 13.09 -28.61
CA GLU A 506 3.39 12.23 -29.64
C GLU A 506 4.32 11.14 -29.11
N ALA A 507 4.13 9.91 -29.59
CA ALA A 507 5.03 8.80 -29.38
C ALA A 507 5.13 7.89 -30.61
N THR A 508 6.15 8.11 -31.41
CA THR A 508 6.53 7.19 -32.48
C THR A 508 7.97 6.68 -32.32
N ALA A 509 8.48 6.63 -31.08
CA ALA A 509 9.80 6.07 -30.82
C ALA A 509 9.76 4.53 -30.84
N ASN A 510 10.69 3.90 -31.59
CA ASN A 510 10.88 2.45 -31.67
C ASN A 510 9.73 1.65 -32.32
N ILE A 511 9.13 2.19 -33.37
CA ILE A 511 8.11 1.50 -34.18
C ILE A 511 8.70 1.18 -35.55
N ASP A 512 8.33 0.03 -36.11
CA ASP A 512 8.69 -0.36 -37.47
C ASP A 512 8.06 0.60 -38.50
N GLN A 513 8.69 0.72 -39.67
CA GLN A 513 8.32 1.73 -40.68
C GLN A 513 6.89 1.57 -41.22
N GLU A 514 6.41 0.35 -41.41
CA GLU A 514 5.07 0.07 -41.90
C GLU A 514 3.99 0.51 -40.89
N THR A 515 4.17 0.13 -39.63
CA THR A 515 3.27 0.54 -38.54
C THR A 515 3.34 2.05 -38.30
N GLU A 516 4.50 2.69 -38.47
CA GLU A 516 4.62 4.14 -38.36
C GLU A 516 3.79 4.86 -39.43
N GLU A 517 3.80 4.37 -40.67
CA GLU A 517 2.97 4.94 -41.74
C GLU A 517 1.47 4.80 -41.44
N MET A 518 1.01 3.66 -40.94
CA MET A 518 -0.37 3.46 -40.49
C MET A 518 -0.75 4.45 -39.37
N ILE A 519 0.10 4.63 -38.38
CA ILE A 519 -0.10 5.57 -37.28
C ILE A 519 -0.21 7.01 -37.81
N GLN A 520 0.67 7.44 -38.71
CA GLN A 520 0.66 8.76 -39.29
C GLN A 520 -0.63 9.02 -40.11
N ASN A 521 -1.07 8.04 -40.91
CA ASN A 521 -2.33 8.11 -41.66
C ASN A 521 -3.54 8.21 -40.73
N SER A 522 -3.58 7.39 -39.67
CA SER A 522 -4.61 7.43 -38.64
C SER A 522 -4.66 8.79 -37.93
N LEU A 523 -3.48 9.35 -37.56
CA LEU A 523 -3.40 10.70 -36.97
C LEU A 523 -3.94 11.78 -37.87
N LYS A 524 -3.64 11.72 -39.18
CA LYS A 524 -4.21 12.66 -40.18
C LYS A 524 -5.73 12.58 -40.23
N LYS A 525 -6.30 11.36 -40.28
CA LYS A 525 -7.75 11.15 -40.25
C LYS A 525 -8.36 11.67 -38.95
N MET A 526 -7.73 11.41 -37.80
CA MET A 526 -8.23 11.83 -36.48
C MET A 526 -8.29 13.36 -36.33
N ARG A 527 -7.34 14.11 -36.91
CA ARG A 527 -7.29 15.58 -36.85
C ARG A 527 -8.36 16.27 -37.70
N GLN A 528 -8.84 15.64 -38.79
CA GLN A 528 -9.79 16.25 -39.70
C GLN A 528 -11.08 16.68 -38.99
N GLY A 529 -11.43 17.96 -39.14
CA GLY A 529 -12.64 18.55 -38.54
C GLY A 529 -12.64 18.71 -37.04
N ARG A 530 -11.48 18.54 -36.37
CA ARG A 530 -11.33 18.69 -34.92
C ARG A 530 -10.26 19.72 -34.59
N THR A 531 -10.50 20.48 -33.51
CA THR A 531 -9.47 21.36 -32.96
C THR A 531 -8.38 20.49 -32.33
N THR A 532 -7.14 20.62 -32.81
CA THR A 532 -6.07 19.72 -32.40
C THR A 532 -4.89 20.48 -31.78
N ILE A 533 -4.43 20.03 -30.60
CA ILE A 533 -3.18 20.42 -29.96
C ILE A 533 -2.22 19.24 -30.01
N ALA A 534 -1.10 19.36 -30.73
CA ALA A 534 -0.10 18.32 -30.83
C ALA A 534 1.20 18.72 -30.10
N ILE A 535 1.77 17.82 -29.33
CA ILE A 535 3.16 17.92 -28.85
C ILE A 535 4.00 17.03 -29.74
N ALA A 536 4.95 17.64 -30.47
CA ALA A 536 5.76 16.89 -31.40
C ALA A 536 7.17 16.65 -30.85
N HIS A 537 7.59 15.41 -30.91
CA HIS A 537 8.97 15.00 -30.78
C HIS A 537 9.65 14.81 -32.15
N ARG A 538 8.84 14.50 -33.20
CA ARG A 538 9.29 14.43 -34.59
C ARG A 538 8.66 15.59 -35.38
N LEU A 539 9.50 16.43 -35.95
CA LEU A 539 9.05 17.61 -36.70
C LEU A 539 8.35 17.25 -38.02
N SER A 540 8.61 16.04 -38.55
CA SER A 540 7.93 15.53 -39.77
C SER A 540 6.41 15.37 -39.59
N THR A 541 5.93 15.14 -38.37
CA THR A 541 4.51 14.87 -38.10
C THR A 541 3.63 16.12 -37.97
N ILE A 542 4.28 17.30 -37.92
CA ILE A 542 3.58 18.58 -37.68
C ILE A 542 3.83 19.63 -38.78
N GLN A 543 4.46 19.24 -39.88
CA GLN A 543 4.71 20.19 -40.99
C GLN A 543 3.42 20.76 -41.59
N ASP A 544 2.33 20.00 -41.48
CA ASP A 544 0.98 20.36 -41.92
C ASP A 544 0.15 21.09 -40.86
N ALA A 545 0.75 21.45 -39.70
CA ALA A 545 0.05 22.23 -38.68
C ALA A 545 -0.18 23.68 -39.15
N ASP A 546 -1.36 24.22 -38.83
CA ASP A 546 -1.73 25.61 -39.17
C ASP A 546 -0.82 26.61 -38.45
N CYS A 547 -0.40 26.29 -37.21
CA CYS A 547 0.56 27.09 -36.47
C CYS A 547 1.44 26.19 -35.58
N ILE A 548 2.73 26.48 -35.57
CA ILE A 548 3.73 25.81 -34.71
C ILE A 548 4.24 26.84 -33.73
N TYR A 549 4.20 26.51 -32.45
CA TYR A 549 4.73 27.30 -31.34
C TYR A 549 6.02 26.67 -30.82
N VAL A 550 7.11 27.41 -30.85
CA VAL A 550 8.40 26.97 -30.31
C VAL A 550 8.54 27.41 -28.87
N LEU A 551 8.66 26.44 -27.96
CA LEU A 551 8.84 26.69 -26.53
C LEU A 551 10.32 26.58 -26.13
N ASP A 552 10.78 27.57 -25.38
CA ASP A 552 12.05 27.52 -24.66
C ASP A 552 11.88 28.06 -23.24
N LYS A 553 12.33 27.29 -22.24
CA LYS A 553 12.31 27.66 -20.80
C LYS A 553 10.98 28.24 -20.32
N GLY A 554 9.88 27.66 -20.81
CA GLY A 554 8.53 28.03 -20.42
C GLY A 554 7.96 29.26 -21.11
N LYS A 555 8.54 29.71 -22.23
CA LYS A 555 8.04 30.82 -23.05
C LYS A 555 7.89 30.40 -24.49
N ILE A 556 6.92 30.98 -25.20
CA ILE A 556 6.84 30.90 -26.65
C ILE A 556 7.84 31.93 -27.24
N ILE A 557 8.81 31.41 -28.00
CA ILE A 557 9.88 32.23 -28.61
C ILE A 557 9.70 32.45 -30.11
N GLU A 558 9.02 31.53 -30.80
CA GLU A 558 8.72 31.62 -32.22
C GLU A 558 7.31 31.06 -32.46
N SER A 559 6.59 31.60 -33.43
CA SER A 559 5.29 31.10 -33.87
C SER A 559 5.08 31.34 -35.37
N GLY A 560 4.43 30.41 -36.05
CA GLY A 560 4.13 30.49 -37.48
C GLY A 560 3.93 29.10 -38.08
N ASN A 561 3.65 29.02 -39.39
CA ASN A 561 3.61 27.74 -40.07
C ASN A 561 5.03 27.23 -40.40
N HIS A 562 5.13 26.00 -40.90
CA HIS A 562 6.41 25.37 -41.22
C HIS A 562 7.30 26.26 -42.11
N ASP A 563 6.76 26.76 -43.24
CA ASP A 563 7.53 27.53 -44.22
C ASP A 563 8.01 28.88 -43.65
N GLN A 564 7.16 29.56 -42.87
CA GLN A 564 7.52 30.80 -42.17
C GLN A 564 8.63 30.60 -41.19
N LEU A 565 8.62 29.54 -40.39
CA LEU A 565 9.61 29.24 -39.38
C LEU A 565 10.95 28.77 -40.03
N ILE A 566 10.92 28.03 -41.12
CA ILE A 566 12.09 27.69 -41.90
C ILE A 566 12.74 28.96 -42.50
N ALA A 567 11.93 29.86 -43.06
CA ALA A 567 12.41 31.11 -43.61
C ALA A 567 12.98 32.05 -42.55
N LEU A 568 12.43 32.05 -41.34
CA LEU A 568 12.94 32.83 -40.18
C LEU A 568 14.34 32.42 -39.77
N GLY A 569 14.75 31.16 -40.02
CA GLY A 569 16.10 30.67 -39.70
C GLY A 569 16.41 30.56 -38.20
N GLY A 570 15.39 30.54 -37.36
CA GLY A 570 15.49 30.55 -35.90
C GLY A 570 15.71 29.18 -35.26
N THR A 571 15.20 29.02 -34.06
CA THR A 571 15.33 27.79 -33.26
C THR A 571 14.62 26.61 -33.93
N TYR A 572 13.44 26.84 -34.52
CA TYR A 572 12.69 25.81 -35.25
C TYR A 572 13.55 25.21 -36.37
N LYS A 573 14.15 26.06 -37.21
CA LYS A 573 14.99 25.60 -38.32
C LYS A 573 16.18 24.77 -37.82
N LYS A 574 16.87 25.22 -36.78
CA LYS A 574 17.97 24.46 -36.17
C LYS A 574 17.56 23.08 -35.70
N MET A 575 16.38 22.98 -35.05
CA MET A 575 15.84 21.71 -34.60
C MET A 575 15.45 20.81 -35.79
N TYR A 576 14.90 21.39 -36.86
CA TYR A 576 14.53 20.68 -38.08
C TYR A 576 15.76 20.12 -38.79
N ASP A 577 16.78 20.95 -39.00
CA ASP A 577 18.04 20.55 -39.68
C ASP A 577 18.80 19.46 -38.89
N LEU A 578 18.76 19.51 -37.56
CA LEU A 578 19.29 18.45 -36.68
C LEU A 578 18.55 17.12 -36.86
N GLN A 579 17.22 17.14 -36.90
CA GLN A 579 16.42 15.91 -37.07
C GLN A 579 16.50 15.36 -38.49
N ALA A 580 16.62 16.21 -39.48
CA ALA A 580 16.79 15.82 -40.88
C ALA A 580 18.23 15.32 -41.22
N GLY A 581 19.14 15.32 -40.24
CA GLY A 581 20.54 14.92 -40.47
C GLY A 581 21.33 15.88 -41.33
N MET A 582 20.87 17.13 -41.53
CA MET A 582 21.46 18.15 -42.38
C MET A 582 22.54 18.97 -41.66
N MET A 583 22.68 18.85 -40.35
CA MET A 583 23.79 19.39 -39.57
C MET A 583 24.77 18.26 -39.20
N LYS A 584 26.03 18.44 -39.59
CA LYS A 584 27.15 17.60 -39.14
C LYS A 584 27.65 18.05 -37.77
#